data_70de7eb3db2407cff2bd49daf4267ff0
#
_entry.id   70de7eb3db2407cff2bd49daf4267ff0
#
_cell.length_a   1.000
_cell.length_b   1.000
_cell.length_c   1.000
_cell.angle_alpha   90.00
_cell.angle_beta   90.00
_cell.angle_gamma   90.00
#
_symmetry.space_group_name_H-M   'P 1'
#
loop_
_entity.id
_entity.type
_entity.pdbx_description
1 polymer ?
#
loop_
_entity_poly.entity_id
_entity_poly.type
_entity_poly.pdbx_seq_one_letter_code
_entity_poly.pdbx_strand_id
1 'polypeptide(L)'
;MYCLSEKALPNENSDFSLPGRMEDSNSAYFEPAVESKLKSRSLVISTIVFAVISIGVFSYYFLNQSEIDSQILDNTTFKTLEEKMAKHYGVGKFGSEHSHAALAVFVNGNQLDFAIPQFQLQSKYIHFENDNPYLIHKHATDVPLDMLFASLGLAITSDCMELNYKTNASEKHCTDSENSMIFLINGKSHSNINLYEIRHNDRILISFGDSKLISEQLKYLESLEIHDIPKRNQLVPGKDISV
;
A
#
# COMPACT_ATOMS: atom_id res chain seq x y z
N MET A 1 12.17 -54.01 -11.41
CA MET A 1 12.96 -55.24 -11.18
C MET A 1 13.00 -55.45 -9.69
N TYR A 2 12.46 -56.63 -9.29
CA TYR A 2 12.37 -57.25 -7.95
C TYR A 2 11.42 -56.58 -6.97
N CYS A 3 10.29 -57.12 -6.69
CA CYS A 3 9.75 -58.44 -6.26
C CYS A 3 9.70 -58.55 -4.73
N LEU A 4 8.44 -58.61 -4.28
CA LEU A 4 7.78 -59.57 -3.39
C LEU A 4 8.43 -59.95 -2.04
N SER A 5 7.63 -59.86 -0.97
CA SER A 5 7.27 -61.11 -0.27
C SER A 5 6.14 -60.90 0.75
N GLU A 6 5.06 -61.57 0.50
CA GLU A 6 3.98 -62.04 1.34
C GLU A 6 4.45 -62.99 2.43
N LYS A 7 3.87 -63.00 3.61
CA LYS A 7 3.62 -64.23 4.37
C LYS A 7 2.48 -64.13 5.41
N ALA A 8 1.65 -65.12 5.31
CA ALA A 8 0.38 -65.41 5.96
C ALA A 8 0.55 -66.05 7.37
N LEU A 9 -0.57 -65.93 8.07
CA LEU A 9 -1.23 -66.62 9.22
C LEU A 9 -0.61 -67.95 9.74
N PRO A 10 -0.95 -68.34 10.98
CA PRO A 10 -2.13 -69.20 11.14
C PRO A 10 -3.00 -68.99 12.42
N ASN A 11 -4.19 -69.52 12.29
CA ASN A 11 -5.32 -69.80 13.11
C ASN A 11 -5.03 -70.88 14.14
N GLU A 12 -5.65 -70.82 15.34
CA GLU A 12 -6.18 -72.03 16.00
C GLU A 12 -7.17 -71.71 17.15
N ASN A 13 -8.26 -72.44 17.10
CA ASN A 13 -9.36 -72.60 18.02
C ASN A 13 -8.96 -73.22 19.36
N SER A 14 -9.73 -72.94 20.42
CA SER A 14 -10.23 -74.01 21.27
C SER A 14 -11.41 -73.55 22.15
N ASP A 15 -12.48 -74.24 22.00
CA ASP A 15 -13.70 -74.33 22.85
C ASP A 15 -13.42 -74.45 24.35
N PHE A 16 -14.27 -73.91 25.16
CA PHE A 16 -14.73 -74.52 26.35
C PHE A 16 -16.14 -74.05 26.85
N SER A 17 -17.00 -75.00 27.12
CA SER A 17 -18.42 -74.91 27.36
C SER A 17 -18.81 -74.52 28.80
N LEU A 18 -20.06 -74.04 28.89
CA LEU A 18 -20.92 -73.69 30.01
C LEU A 18 -20.99 -74.80 31.16
N PRO A 19 -21.58 -74.51 32.33
CA PRO A 19 -22.98 -74.11 32.52
C PRO A 19 -23.29 -73.27 33.80
N GLY A 20 -24.53 -72.78 33.91
CA GLY A 20 -25.14 -72.46 35.19
C GLY A 20 -26.11 -71.29 35.23
N ARG A 21 -27.36 -71.59 35.04
CA ARG A 21 -28.57 -70.78 35.23
C ARG A 21 -28.70 -70.29 36.67
N MET A 22 -29.15 -69.05 36.90
CA MET A 22 -30.23 -68.69 37.84
C MET A 22 -30.84 -67.35 37.50
N GLU A 23 -32.15 -67.35 37.40
CA GLU A 23 -33.04 -66.19 37.28
C GLU A 23 -33.03 -65.43 38.60
N ASP A 24 -33.04 -64.04 38.48
CA ASP A 24 -34.01 -63.30 39.32
C ASP A 24 -34.23 -61.89 38.84
N SER A 25 -35.48 -61.59 38.60
CA SER A 25 -36.29 -60.41 38.88
C SER A 25 -35.81 -58.98 38.55
N ASN A 26 -36.56 -58.40 37.63
CA ASN A 26 -37.14 -57.05 37.65
C ASN A 26 -36.39 -56.02 38.48
N SER A 27 -35.72 -55.11 37.71
CA SER A 27 -35.72 -53.74 38.12
C SER A 27 -35.70 -52.91 36.82
N ALA A 28 -36.88 -52.34 36.52
CA ALA A 28 -37.04 -51.33 35.49
C ALA A 28 -36.28 -50.09 35.94
N TYR A 29 -35.04 -49.91 35.42
CA TYR A 29 -34.38 -48.63 35.50
C TYR A 29 -34.97 -47.68 34.48
N PHE A 30 -35.73 -46.71 35.00
CA PHE A 30 -36.24 -45.56 34.28
C PHE A 30 -35.03 -44.66 33.94
N GLU A 31 -34.49 -44.76 32.74
CA GLU A 31 -33.52 -43.79 32.27
C GLU A 31 -34.24 -42.44 32.06
N PRO A 32 -33.76 -41.36 32.69
CA PRO A 32 -34.43 -40.07 32.50
C PRO A 32 -34.17 -39.54 31.11
N ALA A 33 -35.24 -39.29 30.37
CA ALA A 33 -35.26 -38.68 29.04
C ALA A 33 -34.69 -37.23 28.97
N VAL A 34 -33.94 -36.83 30.01
CA VAL A 34 -33.35 -35.48 30.15
C VAL A 34 -31.99 -35.38 29.48
N GLU A 35 -31.20 -36.44 29.42
CA GLU A 35 -29.84 -36.37 28.82
C GLU A 35 -29.84 -36.19 27.30
N SER A 36 -30.85 -36.73 26.60
CA SER A 36 -30.91 -36.58 25.13
C SER A 36 -31.24 -35.16 24.68
N LYS A 37 -32.04 -34.43 25.48
CA LYS A 37 -32.36 -33.01 25.18
C LYS A 37 -31.21 -32.04 25.47
N LEU A 38 -30.35 -32.35 26.47
CA LEU A 38 -29.16 -31.52 26.73
C LEU A 38 -28.10 -31.70 25.64
N LYS A 39 -27.83 -32.92 25.20
CA LYS A 39 -26.89 -33.20 24.10
C LYS A 39 -27.34 -32.57 22.79
N SER A 40 -28.65 -32.60 22.49
CA SER A 40 -29.20 -31.94 21.29
C SER A 40 -29.06 -30.42 21.33
N ARG A 41 -29.30 -29.78 22.49
CA ARG A 41 -29.14 -28.31 22.65
C ARG A 41 -27.69 -27.87 22.56
N SER A 42 -26.75 -28.61 23.11
CA SER A 42 -25.32 -28.35 23.02
C SER A 42 -24.82 -28.44 21.57
N LEU A 43 -25.30 -29.40 20.80
CA LEU A 43 -24.95 -29.59 19.40
C LEU A 43 -25.48 -28.43 18.52
N VAL A 44 -26.73 -28.01 18.77
CA VAL A 44 -27.34 -26.88 18.06
C VAL A 44 -26.62 -25.57 18.38
N ILE A 45 -26.25 -25.32 19.63
CA ILE A 45 -25.50 -24.12 20.03
C ILE A 45 -24.13 -24.14 19.38
N SER A 46 -23.41 -25.25 19.36
CA SER A 46 -22.12 -25.39 18.73
C SER A 46 -22.18 -25.10 17.23
N THR A 47 -23.18 -25.61 16.51
CA THR A 47 -23.34 -25.35 15.07
C THR A 47 -23.64 -23.89 14.78
N ILE A 48 -24.44 -23.22 15.61
CA ILE A 48 -24.70 -21.77 15.45
C ILE A 48 -23.45 -20.97 15.68
N VAL A 49 -22.65 -21.26 16.70
CA VAL A 49 -21.39 -20.56 16.97
C VAL A 49 -20.40 -20.74 15.82
N PHE A 50 -20.25 -21.95 15.30
CA PHE A 50 -19.41 -22.19 14.13
C PHE A 50 -19.90 -21.44 12.89
N ALA A 51 -21.20 -21.39 12.65
CA ALA A 51 -21.76 -20.63 11.53
C ALA A 51 -21.49 -19.12 11.66
N VAL A 52 -21.66 -18.54 12.84
CA VAL A 52 -21.37 -17.10 13.08
C VAL A 52 -19.88 -16.79 12.90
N ILE A 53 -19.00 -17.65 13.44
CA ILE A 53 -17.55 -17.48 13.24
C ILE A 53 -17.19 -17.59 11.76
N SER A 54 -17.73 -18.57 11.04
CA SER A 54 -17.45 -18.75 9.61
C SER A 54 -17.93 -17.56 8.77
N ILE A 55 -19.09 -17.00 9.07
CA ILE A 55 -19.60 -15.78 8.42
C ILE A 55 -18.70 -14.60 8.74
N GLY A 56 -18.28 -14.44 9.99
CA GLY A 56 -17.36 -13.35 10.40
C GLY A 56 -16.01 -13.44 9.69
N VAL A 57 -15.41 -14.63 9.66
CA VAL A 57 -14.15 -14.87 8.96
C VAL A 57 -14.30 -14.64 7.45
N PHE A 58 -15.37 -15.16 6.84
CA PHE A 58 -15.63 -14.96 5.41
C PHE A 58 -15.84 -13.48 5.07
N SER A 59 -16.61 -12.75 5.89
CA SER A 59 -16.83 -11.31 5.70
C SER A 59 -15.52 -10.53 5.84
N TYR A 60 -14.69 -10.88 6.83
CA TYR A 60 -13.37 -10.26 7.00
C TYR A 60 -12.47 -10.48 5.78
N TYR A 61 -12.37 -11.72 5.30
CA TYR A 61 -11.59 -12.03 4.10
C TYR A 61 -12.14 -11.34 2.84
N PHE A 62 -13.47 -11.31 2.69
CA PHE A 62 -14.09 -10.68 1.53
C PHE A 62 -13.88 -9.15 1.51
N LEU A 63 -13.99 -8.48 2.65
CA LEU A 63 -13.72 -7.05 2.76
C LEU A 63 -12.23 -6.72 2.50
N ASN A 64 -11.31 -7.51 3.07
CA ASN A 64 -9.88 -7.32 2.80
C ASN A 64 -9.51 -7.60 1.33
N GLN A 65 -10.17 -8.59 0.69
CA GLN A 65 -9.91 -8.91 -0.71
C GLN A 65 -10.29 -7.74 -1.63
N SER A 66 -11.39 -7.04 -1.35
CA SER A 66 -11.82 -5.90 -2.16
C SER A 66 -10.84 -4.72 -2.10
N GLU A 67 -10.20 -4.49 -0.95
CA GLU A 67 -9.14 -3.46 -0.84
C GLU A 67 -7.87 -3.86 -1.59
N ILE A 68 -7.46 -5.12 -1.48
CA ILE A 68 -6.27 -5.64 -2.19
C ILE A 68 -6.49 -5.58 -3.71
N ASP A 69 -7.65 -5.99 -4.20
CA ASP A 69 -7.98 -5.98 -5.63
C ASP A 69 -8.02 -4.54 -6.18
N SER A 70 -8.53 -3.57 -5.41
CA SER A 70 -8.54 -2.17 -5.81
C SER A 70 -7.14 -1.57 -5.88
N GLN A 71 -6.25 -1.89 -4.93
CA GLN A 71 -4.86 -1.45 -4.95
C GLN A 71 -4.06 -2.07 -6.11
N ILE A 72 -4.27 -3.35 -6.39
CA ILE A 72 -3.62 -4.04 -7.52
C ILE A 72 -4.06 -3.43 -8.84
N LEU A 73 -5.35 -3.14 -9.00
CA LEU A 73 -5.88 -2.52 -10.21
C LEU A 73 -5.33 -1.11 -10.40
N ASP A 74 -5.26 -0.31 -9.35
CA ASP A 74 -4.71 1.05 -9.37
C ASP A 74 -3.23 1.03 -9.77
N ASN A 75 -2.42 0.19 -9.13
CA ASN A 75 -1.00 0.04 -9.45
C ASN A 75 -0.76 -0.46 -10.88
N THR A 76 -1.57 -1.38 -11.38
CA THR A 76 -1.45 -1.88 -12.76
C THR A 76 -1.84 -0.80 -13.77
N THR A 77 -2.88 -0.04 -13.47
CA THR A 77 -3.33 1.08 -14.30
C THR A 77 -2.26 2.17 -14.36
N PHE A 78 -1.70 2.54 -13.20
CA PHE A 78 -0.62 3.54 -13.14
C PHE A 78 0.63 3.08 -13.87
N LYS A 79 1.07 1.84 -13.68
CA LYS A 79 2.24 1.30 -14.39
C LYS A 79 2.07 1.35 -15.91
N THR A 80 0.87 1.06 -16.40
CA THR A 80 0.55 1.17 -17.82
C THR A 80 0.58 2.63 -18.30
N LEU A 81 0.10 3.57 -17.47
CA LEU A 81 0.14 5.00 -17.75
C LEU A 81 1.60 5.50 -17.77
N GLU A 82 2.40 5.15 -16.76
CA GLU A 82 3.81 5.50 -16.68
C GLU A 82 4.60 5.06 -17.91
N GLU A 83 4.37 3.83 -18.39
CA GLU A 83 5.02 3.33 -19.60
C GLU A 83 4.61 4.11 -20.87
N LYS A 84 3.33 4.51 -20.97
CA LYS A 84 2.85 5.35 -22.06
C LYS A 84 3.45 6.76 -22.00
N MET A 85 3.52 7.36 -20.80
CA MET A 85 4.11 8.68 -20.60
C MET A 85 5.61 8.63 -20.89
N ALA A 86 6.32 7.63 -20.39
CA ALA A 86 7.76 7.48 -20.67
C ALA A 86 8.05 7.37 -22.17
N LYS A 87 7.23 6.62 -22.91
CA LYS A 87 7.33 6.53 -24.37
C LYS A 87 6.99 7.87 -25.06
N HIS A 88 5.96 8.57 -24.58
CA HIS A 88 5.52 9.85 -25.13
C HIS A 88 6.58 10.93 -24.99
N TYR A 89 7.21 11.02 -23.82
CA TYR A 89 8.25 12.02 -23.53
C TYR A 89 9.65 11.61 -24.02
N GLY A 90 9.83 10.37 -24.48
CA GLY A 90 11.13 9.87 -24.90
C GLY A 90 12.08 9.63 -23.74
N VAL A 91 11.56 9.29 -22.56
CA VAL A 91 12.34 9.05 -21.34
C VAL A 91 13.46 8.06 -21.58
N GLY A 92 14.64 8.42 -21.12
CA GLY A 92 15.84 7.62 -21.25
C GLY A 92 15.78 6.30 -20.48
N LYS A 93 16.83 5.49 -20.65
CA LYS A 93 16.91 4.22 -19.95
C LYS A 93 16.96 4.45 -18.43
N PHE A 94 16.23 3.62 -17.65
CA PHE A 94 16.36 3.62 -16.20
C PHE A 94 17.84 3.50 -15.77
N GLY A 95 18.27 4.40 -14.88
CA GLY A 95 19.66 4.52 -14.44
C GLY A 95 20.55 5.36 -15.37
N SER A 96 20.01 6.00 -16.43
CA SER A 96 20.77 6.92 -17.29
C SER A 96 21.11 8.25 -16.62
N GLU A 97 20.38 8.63 -15.57
CA GLU A 97 20.65 9.80 -14.75
C GLU A 97 20.33 9.50 -13.28
N HIS A 98 20.88 10.30 -12.37
CA HIS A 98 20.51 10.33 -10.96
C HIS A 98 20.61 11.77 -10.48
N SER A 99 19.46 12.40 -10.27
CA SER A 99 19.37 13.80 -9.85
C SER A 99 18.41 13.94 -8.67
N HIS A 100 18.73 14.86 -7.77
CA HIS A 100 17.91 15.22 -6.62
C HIS A 100 17.47 16.68 -6.72
N ALA A 101 16.23 16.96 -6.35
CA ALA A 101 15.67 18.29 -6.25
C ALA A 101 14.75 18.40 -5.01
N ALA A 102 14.61 19.60 -4.47
CA ALA A 102 13.62 19.85 -3.43
C ALA A 102 12.32 20.40 -4.05
N LEU A 103 11.19 19.78 -3.69
CA LEU A 103 9.85 20.23 -4.05
C LEU A 103 9.05 20.55 -2.79
N ALA A 104 8.47 21.74 -2.74
CA ALA A 104 7.45 22.10 -1.75
C ALA A 104 6.17 22.53 -2.47
N VAL A 105 5.05 21.92 -2.07
CA VAL A 105 3.72 22.24 -2.60
C VAL A 105 2.86 22.77 -1.46
N PHE A 106 2.28 23.95 -1.63
CA PHE A 106 1.39 24.57 -0.63
C PHE A 106 0.00 24.82 -1.21
N VAL A 107 -1.00 24.57 -0.39
CA VAL A 107 -2.40 24.90 -0.66
C VAL A 107 -2.93 25.75 0.48
N ASN A 108 -3.28 27.00 0.21
CA ASN A 108 -3.76 27.96 1.21
C ASN A 108 -2.84 28.04 2.45
N GLY A 109 -1.52 28.03 2.22
CA GLY A 109 -0.50 28.08 3.27
C GLY A 109 -0.17 26.74 3.94
N ASN A 110 -0.93 25.68 3.67
CA ASN A 110 -0.66 24.34 4.20
C ASN A 110 0.22 23.55 3.23
N GLN A 111 1.33 23.00 3.71
CA GLN A 111 2.20 22.18 2.91
C GLN A 111 1.60 20.78 2.72
N LEU A 112 1.69 20.25 1.48
CA LEU A 112 1.42 18.84 1.23
C LEU A 112 2.56 17.99 1.78
N ASP A 113 2.21 16.95 2.52
CA ASP A 113 3.17 16.01 3.10
C ASP A 113 3.35 14.80 2.18
N PHE A 114 4.48 14.76 1.48
CA PHE A 114 4.83 13.62 0.62
C PHE A 114 5.52 12.47 1.36
N ALA A 115 5.74 12.56 2.68
CA ALA A 115 6.30 11.46 3.47
C ALA A 115 5.31 10.30 3.68
N ILE A 116 4.00 10.55 3.52
CA ILE A 116 3.00 9.50 3.74
C ILE A 116 3.13 8.39 2.70
N PRO A 117 2.88 7.12 3.07
CA PRO A 117 3.18 5.95 2.21
C PRO A 117 2.57 5.98 0.82
N GLN A 118 1.39 6.61 0.67
CA GLN A 118 0.72 6.70 -0.63
C GLN A 118 1.48 7.51 -1.68
N PHE A 119 2.43 8.37 -1.28
CA PHE A 119 3.24 9.19 -2.19
C PHE A 119 4.67 8.67 -2.37
N GLN A 120 5.07 7.66 -1.61
CA GLN A 120 6.42 7.13 -1.65
C GLN A 120 6.56 6.05 -2.74
N LEU A 121 7.66 6.11 -3.52
CA LEU A 121 8.05 5.13 -4.54
C LEU A 121 6.98 4.87 -5.63
N GLN A 122 6.17 5.88 -5.99
CA GLN A 122 5.05 5.72 -6.90
C GLN A 122 5.46 5.59 -8.38
N SER A 123 6.64 6.07 -8.76
CA SER A 123 7.21 5.95 -10.11
C SER A 123 8.63 5.40 -10.03
N LYS A 124 9.03 4.57 -10.97
CA LYS A 124 10.43 4.11 -11.05
C LYS A 124 11.39 5.17 -11.59
N TYR A 125 10.88 6.14 -12.36
CA TYR A 125 11.71 7.14 -13.00
C TYR A 125 11.91 8.41 -12.16
N ILE A 126 10.88 8.78 -11.37
CA ILE A 126 10.90 9.98 -10.52
C ILE A 126 9.96 9.79 -9.33
N HIS A 127 10.46 9.94 -8.11
CA HIS A 127 9.67 9.67 -6.90
C HIS A 127 10.24 10.33 -5.66
N PHE A 128 9.46 10.27 -4.55
CA PHE A 128 9.92 10.46 -3.18
C PHE A 128 10.22 9.10 -2.56
N GLU A 129 11.20 9.03 -1.66
CA GLU A 129 11.57 7.81 -0.94
C GLU A 129 12.08 8.12 0.48
N ASN A 130 12.22 7.07 1.31
CA ASN A 130 12.75 7.16 2.67
C ASN A 130 11.96 8.10 3.59
N ASP A 131 10.63 8.13 3.44
CA ASP A 131 9.72 9.01 4.18
C ASP A 131 10.12 10.49 4.11
N ASN A 132 10.85 10.88 3.06
CA ASN A 132 11.25 12.27 2.86
C ASN A 132 10.09 13.05 2.22
N PRO A 133 9.64 14.16 2.83
CA PRO A 133 8.46 14.91 2.38
C PRO A 133 8.74 15.88 1.21
N TYR A 134 9.98 16.03 0.79
CA TYR A 134 10.34 17.09 -0.20
C TYR A 134 11.41 16.69 -1.20
N LEU A 135 12.21 15.65 -0.94
CA LEU A 135 13.34 15.29 -1.80
C LEU A 135 12.89 14.38 -2.94
N ILE A 136 12.92 14.90 -4.15
CA ILE A 136 12.66 14.14 -5.36
C ILE A 136 13.93 13.41 -5.81
N HIS A 137 13.78 12.16 -6.18
CA HIS A 137 14.77 11.33 -6.86
C HIS A 137 14.36 11.12 -8.32
N LYS A 138 15.24 11.43 -9.27
CA LYS A 138 15.05 11.17 -10.71
C LYS A 138 16.13 10.19 -11.20
N HIS A 139 15.72 9.14 -11.90
CA HIS A 139 16.58 8.01 -12.28
C HIS A 139 16.77 7.83 -13.80
N ALA A 140 16.29 8.75 -14.61
CA ALA A 140 16.51 8.73 -16.06
C ALA A 140 16.52 10.16 -16.62
N THR A 141 17.12 10.32 -17.82
CA THR A 141 17.04 11.55 -18.61
C THR A 141 15.64 11.74 -19.19
N ASP A 142 15.29 12.98 -19.53
CA ASP A 142 14.05 13.34 -20.20
C ASP A 142 12.79 12.97 -19.41
N VAL A 143 12.87 12.95 -18.06
CA VAL A 143 11.73 12.71 -17.17
C VAL A 143 11.15 14.05 -16.73
N PRO A 144 9.96 14.46 -17.25
CA PRO A 144 9.33 15.70 -16.86
C PRO A 144 8.61 15.56 -15.51
N LEU A 145 8.39 16.70 -14.82
CA LEU A 145 7.61 16.77 -13.58
C LEU A 145 6.17 16.24 -13.74
N ASP A 146 5.60 16.29 -14.94
CA ASP A 146 4.30 15.73 -15.24
C ASP A 146 4.20 14.23 -14.86
N MET A 147 5.29 13.47 -15.04
CA MET A 147 5.34 12.07 -14.61
C MET A 147 5.32 11.92 -13.10
N LEU A 148 5.99 12.80 -12.35
CA LEU A 148 5.89 12.84 -10.89
C LEU A 148 4.47 13.18 -10.47
N PHE A 149 3.88 14.25 -11.03
CA PHE A 149 2.54 14.67 -10.65
C PHE A 149 1.51 13.58 -10.92
N ALA A 150 1.53 12.95 -12.09
CA ALA A 150 0.66 11.83 -12.43
C ALA A 150 0.80 10.66 -11.43
N SER A 151 2.04 10.36 -11.00
CA SER A 151 2.31 9.28 -10.04
C SER A 151 1.72 9.56 -8.64
N LEU A 152 1.64 10.84 -8.28
CA LEU A 152 1.12 11.29 -6.98
C LEU A 152 -0.41 11.53 -7.01
N GLY A 153 -1.07 11.39 -8.17
CA GLY A 153 -2.47 11.76 -8.34
C GLY A 153 -2.71 13.26 -8.38
N LEU A 154 -1.68 14.05 -8.73
CA LEU A 154 -1.78 15.49 -8.92
C LEU A 154 -2.02 15.81 -10.41
N ALA A 155 -3.02 16.63 -10.70
CA ALA A 155 -3.17 17.24 -12.02
C ALA A 155 -2.92 18.75 -11.90
N ILE A 156 -1.88 19.25 -12.56
CA ILE A 156 -1.43 20.64 -12.47
C ILE A 156 -1.55 21.30 -13.84
N THR A 157 -2.17 22.47 -13.87
CA THR A 157 -2.22 23.36 -15.05
C THR A 157 -1.65 24.72 -14.68
N SER A 158 -1.58 25.66 -15.63
CA SER A 158 -1.18 27.05 -15.34
C SER A 158 -2.03 27.71 -14.24
N ASP A 159 -3.29 27.34 -14.14
CA ASP A 159 -4.28 28.04 -13.31
C ASP A 159 -4.93 27.19 -12.24
N CYS A 160 -4.81 25.86 -12.30
CA CYS A 160 -5.46 24.93 -11.39
C CYS A 160 -4.51 23.83 -10.92
N MET A 161 -4.76 23.37 -9.70
CA MET A 161 -4.24 22.14 -9.15
C MET A 161 -5.41 21.28 -8.68
N GLU A 162 -5.42 20.00 -9.03
CA GLU A 162 -6.37 19.01 -8.57
C GLU A 162 -5.62 17.87 -7.88
N LEU A 163 -6.02 17.57 -6.65
CA LEU A 163 -5.50 16.47 -5.86
C LEU A 163 -6.51 15.33 -5.87
N ASN A 164 -6.12 14.22 -6.48
CA ASN A 164 -6.94 13.01 -6.54
C ASN A 164 -6.44 12.03 -5.49
N TYR A 165 -7.07 12.03 -4.33
CA TYR A 165 -6.75 11.06 -3.29
C TYR A 165 -7.25 9.67 -3.71
N LYS A 166 -6.51 8.62 -3.40
CA LYS A 166 -6.90 7.22 -3.68
C LYS A 166 -8.23 6.80 -3.01
N THR A 167 -8.79 7.66 -2.17
CA THR A 167 -10.06 7.47 -1.44
C THR A 167 -11.32 7.93 -2.21
N ASN A 168 -11.24 8.16 -3.52
CA ASN A 168 -12.30 8.77 -4.34
C ASN A 168 -12.68 10.21 -3.94
N ALA A 169 -11.89 10.87 -3.11
CA ALA A 169 -12.02 12.29 -2.86
C ALA A 169 -11.10 13.05 -3.81
N SER A 170 -11.62 14.12 -4.42
CA SER A 170 -10.85 15.02 -5.28
C SER A 170 -11.05 16.45 -4.76
N GLU A 171 -9.95 17.18 -4.65
CA GLU A 171 -9.94 18.59 -4.30
C GLU A 171 -9.35 19.39 -5.46
N LYS A 172 -10.07 20.39 -5.93
CA LYS A 172 -9.64 21.24 -7.03
C LYS A 172 -9.51 22.70 -6.57
N HIS A 173 -8.35 23.27 -6.83
CA HIS A 173 -8.01 24.64 -6.51
C HIS A 173 -7.63 25.38 -7.79
N CYS A 174 -8.34 26.45 -8.13
CA CYS A 174 -8.09 27.24 -9.33
C CYS A 174 -7.90 28.72 -8.99
N THR A 175 -7.05 29.40 -9.72
CA THR A 175 -6.84 30.85 -9.61
C THR A 175 -8.17 31.61 -9.70
N ASP A 176 -8.35 32.53 -8.78
CA ASP A 176 -9.51 33.42 -8.67
C ASP A 176 -9.08 34.88 -8.37
N SER A 177 -9.97 35.70 -7.83
CA SER A 177 -9.66 37.11 -7.48
C SER A 177 -8.75 37.27 -6.25
N GLU A 178 -8.69 36.24 -5.38
CA GLU A 178 -7.95 36.28 -4.10
C GLU A 178 -6.76 35.35 -4.07
N ASN A 179 -6.83 34.25 -4.83
CA ASN A 179 -5.87 33.15 -4.81
C ASN A 179 -5.25 32.94 -6.18
N SER A 180 -3.97 32.64 -6.22
CA SER A 180 -3.23 32.43 -7.45
C SER A 180 -2.43 31.13 -7.41
N MET A 181 -2.30 30.45 -8.58
CA MET A 181 -1.30 29.41 -8.78
C MET A 181 0.05 30.08 -9.08
N ILE A 182 1.07 29.73 -8.32
CA ILE A 182 2.43 30.27 -8.45
C ILE A 182 3.42 29.10 -8.56
N PHE A 183 4.28 29.18 -9.56
CA PHE A 183 5.35 28.23 -9.80
C PHE A 183 6.69 28.95 -9.80
N LEU A 184 7.60 28.51 -8.92
CA LEU A 184 8.97 29.04 -8.88
C LEU A 184 9.97 27.88 -8.98
N ILE A 185 10.97 28.04 -9.82
CA ILE A 185 12.12 27.13 -9.90
C ILE A 185 13.36 27.97 -9.64
N ASN A 186 14.10 27.65 -8.59
CA ASN A 186 15.27 28.41 -8.15
C ASN A 186 14.95 29.92 -7.99
N GLY A 187 13.79 30.23 -7.43
CA GLY A 187 13.29 31.58 -7.22
C GLY A 187 12.79 32.31 -8.47
N LYS A 188 12.81 31.68 -9.64
CA LYS A 188 12.32 32.25 -10.90
C LYS A 188 10.91 31.77 -11.20
N SER A 189 10.04 32.71 -11.62
CA SER A 189 8.66 32.40 -11.99
C SER A 189 8.55 31.63 -13.30
N HIS A 190 7.65 30.65 -13.33
CA HIS A 190 7.27 29.88 -14.50
C HIS A 190 5.76 29.90 -14.67
N SER A 191 5.28 29.88 -15.90
CA SER A 191 3.83 29.79 -16.21
C SER A 191 3.32 28.37 -16.21
N ASN A 192 4.18 27.40 -16.44
CA ASN A 192 3.90 25.97 -16.45
C ASN A 192 5.19 25.20 -16.15
N ILE A 193 5.10 24.16 -15.35
CA ILE A 193 6.26 23.34 -14.95
C ILE A 193 6.11 21.86 -15.30
N ASN A 194 5.00 21.45 -15.91
CA ASN A 194 4.73 20.03 -16.21
C ASN A 194 5.84 19.40 -17.05
N LEU A 195 6.32 20.12 -18.07
CA LEU A 195 7.38 19.64 -18.96
C LEU A 195 8.80 19.95 -18.45
N TYR A 196 8.91 20.52 -17.25
CA TYR A 196 10.23 20.80 -16.69
C TYR A 196 10.90 19.50 -16.23
N GLU A 197 12.11 19.29 -16.74
CA GLU A 197 12.99 18.22 -16.27
C GLU A 197 13.88 18.77 -15.15
N ILE A 198 13.79 18.16 -13.97
CA ILE A 198 14.59 18.62 -12.81
C ILE A 198 16.07 18.39 -13.03
N ARG A 199 16.87 19.34 -12.54
CA ARG A 199 18.33 19.26 -12.45
C ARG A 199 18.74 19.05 -11.00
N HIS A 200 19.89 18.48 -10.82
CA HIS A 200 20.43 18.31 -9.47
C HIS A 200 20.53 19.65 -8.73
N ASN A 201 20.08 19.70 -7.48
CA ASN A 201 19.98 20.87 -6.62
C ASN A 201 18.88 21.88 -6.99
N ASP A 202 17.97 21.59 -7.91
CA ASP A 202 16.82 22.45 -8.14
C ASP A 202 15.92 22.57 -6.89
N ARG A 203 15.34 23.75 -6.74
CA ARG A 203 14.38 24.10 -5.68
C ARG A 203 13.08 24.55 -6.31
N ILE A 204 12.03 23.79 -6.14
CA ILE A 204 10.76 23.96 -6.82
C ILE A 204 9.67 24.29 -5.79
N LEU A 205 9.02 25.44 -5.96
CA LEU A 205 7.84 25.83 -5.20
C LEU A 205 6.62 25.81 -6.11
N ILE A 206 5.60 25.11 -5.66
CA ILE A 206 4.24 25.18 -6.18
C ILE A 206 3.36 25.72 -5.06
N SER A 207 2.67 26.84 -5.30
CA SER A 207 1.81 27.43 -4.30
C SER A 207 0.48 27.85 -4.90
N PHE A 208 -0.59 27.44 -4.24
CA PHE A 208 -1.93 27.99 -4.45
C PHE A 208 -2.39 28.74 -3.21
N GLY A 209 -2.86 29.97 -3.38
CA GLY A 209 -3.42 30.79 -2.31
C GLY A 209 -2.97 32.26 -2.36
N ASP A 210 -2.94 32.92 -1.19
CA ASP A 210 -2.52 34.34 -1.05
C ASP A 210 -1.01 34.48 -1.35
N SER A 211 -0.68 35.29 -2.34
CA SER A 211 0.70 35.56 -2.77
C SER A 211 1.61 36.14 -1.67
N LYS A 212 1.04 36.70 -0.60
CA LYS A 212 1.81 37.21 0.54
C LYS A 212 2.60 36.13 1.27
N LEU A 213 2.17 34.85 1.16
CA LEU A 213 2.82 33.72 1.80
C LEU A 213 4.09 33.26 1.08
N ILE A 214 4.29 33.66 -0.17
CA ILE A 214 5.39 33.16 -1.03
C ILE A 214 6.77 33.41 -0.43
N SER A 215 6.98 34.56 0.21
CA SER A 215 8.29 34.88 0.80
C SER A 215 8.67 33.92 1.95
N GLU A 216 7.70 33.50 2.73
CA GLU A 216 7.90 32.52 3.83
C GLU A 216 8.11 31.13 3.27
N GLN A 217 7.31 30.71 2.28
CA GLN A 217 7.43 29.41 1.62
C GLN A 217 8.78 29.26 0.90
N LEU A 218 9.28 30.33 0.29
CA LEU A 218 10.62 30.32 -0.32
C LEU A 218 11.72 30.15 0.73
N LYS A 219 11.64 30.85 1.87
CA LYS A 219 12.61 30.69 2.96
C LYS A 219 12.63 29.25 3.48
N TYR A 220 11.43 28.66 3.61
CA TYR A 220 11.31 27.25 3.97
C TYR A 220 12.01 26.36 2.93
N LEU A 221 11.69 26.51 1.63
CA LEU A 221 12.28 25.73 0.55
C LEU A 221 13.81 25.89 0.49
N GLU A 222 14.32 27.11 0.73
CA GLU A 222 15.76 27.39 0.76
C GLU A 222 16.47 26.70 1.94
N SER A 223 15.79 26.48 3.05
CA SER A 223 16.33 25.82 4.24
C SER A 223 16.46 24.30 4.10
N LEU A 224 15.79 23.70 3.10
CA LEU A 224 15.80 22.25 2.90
C LEU A 224 17.16 21.77 2.40
N GLU A 225 17.63 20.67 2.93
CA GLU A 225 18.90 20.06 2.50
C GLU A 225 18.66 19.10 1.33
N ILE A 226 19.43 19.27 0.27
CA ILE A 226 19.46 18.34 -0.86
C ILE A 226 20.74 17.54 -0.74
N HIS A 227 20.62 16.29 -0.27
CA HIS A 227 21.77 15.42 -0.08
C HIS A 227 22.16 14.75 -1.40
N ASP A 228 23.46 14.73 -1.67
CA ASP A 228 24.01 13.76 -2.61
C ASP A 228 23.82 12.35 -2.08
N ILE A 229 23.58 11.39 -2.98
CA ILE A 229 23.56 9.99 -2.58
C ILE A 229 24.91 9.68 -1.95
N PRO A 230 24.96 9.12 -0.71
CA PRO A 230 26.22 8.64 -0.16
C PRO A 230 26.79 7.63 -1.15
N LYS A 231 27.97 7.91 -1.71
CA LYS A 231 28.70 6.92 -2.50
C LYS A 231 28.79 5.68 -1.61
N ARG A 232 28.47 4.52 -2.12
CA ARG A 232 28.37 3.22 -1.39
C ARG A 232 29.53 2.95 -0.43
N ASN A 233 30.63 3.67 -0.54
CA ASN A 233 31.84 3.58 0.26
C ASN A 233 31.89 4.56 1.46
N GLN A 234 30.84 5.36 1.69
CA GLN A 234 30.75 6.29 2.82
C GLN A 234 29.76 5.86 3.91
N LEU A 235 29.23 4.65 3.84
CA LEU A 235 28.51 4.04 4.95
C LEU A 235 29.51 3.83 6.09
N VAL A 236 29.43 4.67 7.12
CA VAL A 236 30.20 4.53 8.35
C VAL A 236 29.88 3.15 8.91
N PRO A 237 30.89 2.26 9.13
CA PRO A 237 30.63 0.96 9.75
C PRO A 237 30.15 1.21 11.19
N GLY A 238 28.90 0.86 11.51
CA GLY A 238 28.45 0.83 12.91
C GLY A 238 27.15 1.54 13.26
N LYS A 239 26.28 1.86 12.30
CA LYS A 239 24.88 2.17 12.62
C LYS A 239 23.98 1.10 12.02
N ASP A 240 23.70 0.08 12.82
CA ASP A 240 22.62 -0.88 12.56
C ASP A 240 21.32 -0.10 12.48
N ILE A 241 20.74 -0.02 11.28
CA ILE A 241 19.36 0.37 11.09
C ILE A 241 18.57 -0.90 11.37
N SER A 242 18.09 -1.04 12.59
CA SER A 242 17.08 -2.03 12.93
C SER A 242 15.79 -1.64 12.22
N VAL A 243 15.38 -2.51 11.32
CA VAL A 243 14.07 -2.54 10.64
C VAL A 243 12.98 -2.95 11.63
#